data_834d4f371c4df021af1cffab19b675dd
#
_entry.id   834d4f371c4df021af1cffab19b675dd
#
_cell.length_a   1.000
_cell.length_b   1.000
_cell.length_c   1.000
_cell.angle_alpha   90.00
_cell.angle_beta   90.00
_cell.angle_gamma   90.00
#
_symmetry.space_group_name_H-M   'P 1'
#
loop_
_entity.id
_entity.type
_entity.pdbx_description
1 polymer ?
#
loop_
_entity_poly.entity_id
_entity_poly.type
_entity_poly.pdbx_seq_one_letter_code
_entity_poly.pdbx_strand_id
1 'polypeptide(L)'
;MKAATIVAFFTLGGLSAALLGQTPARGAPAPAGRGQQPTDLKRVIFEMQDSLGMLRGLQQEDSVRRIEYWGSTGAVAVQGRLVPLEKFKVSINYAVPGLRFDLTYGGQRDVRVVAGKYAWNEGTPGGPATPVPAAVNDRLLDLWLTPIGLAKAAAESAATRVTIESGRTVLTFPVAGAAVKAVLNALYLPERVEAQRGGTTGGGTIEIAYSDYADLNDVAKADVFLPRRIVQKRGGATTLDLTVDTSNTNNPYVIMPVPANVMKAER
;
A
#
# COMPACT_ATOMS: atom_id res chain seq x y z
N MET A 1 -17.58 -60.05 -45.16
CA MET A 1 -16.67 -61.21 -45.03
C MET A 1 -15.37 -60.72 -44.37
N LYS A 2 -14.96 -61.40 -43.33
CA LYS A 2 -13.73 -61.34 -42.54
C LYS A 2 -13.50 -60.10 -41.70
N ALA A 3 -13.80 -60.27 -40.43
CA ALA A 3 -13.33 -59.50 -39.29
C ALA A 3 -11.84 -59.78 -39.08
N ALA A 4 -11.08 -58.71 -38.70
CA ALA A 4 -9.74 -58.84 -38.17
C ALA A 4 -9.73 -58.18 -36.79
N THR A 5 -9.56 -58.98 -35.78
CA THR A 5 -9.38 -58.59 -34.37
C THR A 5 -7.93 -58.15 -34.19
N ILE A 6 -7.70 -56.92 -33.74
CA ILE A 6 -6.37 -56.46 -33.33
C ILE A 6 -6.41 -56.36 -31.79
N VAL A 7 -5.60 -57.18 -31.13
CA VAL A 7 -5.29 -57.12 -29.72
C VAL A 7 -4.23 -56.05 -29.49
N ALA A 8 -4.53 -55.02 -28.74
CA ALA A 8 -3.58 -53.99 -28.32
C ALA A 8 -3.05 -54.32 -26.93
N PHE A 9 -1.75 -54.55 -26.81
CA PHE A 9 -1.01 -54.65 -25.56
C PHE A 9 -0.85 -53.26 -24.93
N PHE A 10 -1.35 -53.08 -23.74
CA PHE A 10 -1.05 -51.91 -22.92
C PHE A 10 0.25 -52.18 -22.16
N THR A 11 1.30 -51.44 -22.52
CA THR A 11 2.50 -51.31 -21.69
C THR A 11 2.30 -50.13 -20.72
N LEU A 12 2.25 -50.40 -19.42
CA LEU A 12 2.30 -49.38 -18.36
C LEU A 12 3.73 -48.77 -18.38
N GLY A 13 3.85 -47.60 -18.95
CA GLY A 13 5.00 -46.73 -18.74
C GLY A 13 4.71 -45.76 -17.60
N GLY A 14 5.31 -45.97 -16.43
CA GLY A 14 5.23 -45.05 -15.31
C GLY A 14 5.92 -43.72 -15.63
N LEU A 15 5.14 -42.66 -15.84
CA LEU A 15 5.65 -41.30 -15.77
C LEU A 15 5.68 -40.87 -14.31
N SER A 16 6.85 -40.85 -13.70
CA SER A 16 7.10 -40.11 -12.47
C SER A 16 7.05 -38.61 -12.78
N ALA A 17 5.90 -38.00 -12.56
CA ALA A 17 5.79 -36.55 -12.53
C ALA A 17 6.52 -36.02 -11.30
N ALA A 18 7.69 -35.42 -11.51
CA ALA A 18 8.33 -34.59 -10.49
C ALA A 18 7.38 -33.45 -10.17
N LEU A 19 6.73 -33.51 -9.01
CA LEU A 19 6.08 -32.35 -8.40
C LEU A 19 7.17 -31.33 -8.08
N LEU A 20 7.33 -30.33 -8.95
CA LEU A 20 7.98 -29.08 -8.57
C LEU A 20 7.11 -28.46 -7.49
N GLY A 21 7.57 -28.58 -6.25
CA GLY A 21 6.90 -28.01 -5.08
C GLY A 21 6.81 -26.51 -5.27
N GLN A 22 5.61 -26.03 -5.57
CA GLN A 22 5.28 -24.63 -5.33
C GLN A 22 5.33 -24.43 -3.82
N THR A 23 6.33 -23.71 -3.36
CA THR A 23 6.40 -23.23 -1.98
C THR A 23 5.14 -22.38 -1.76
N PRO A 24 4.23 -22.73 -0.85
CA PRO A 24 3.07 -21.87 -0.60
C PRO A 24 3.55 -20.52 -0.15
N ALA A 25 3.04 -19.45 -0.76
CA ALA A 25 3.23 -18.09 -0.30
C ALA A 25 2.93 -18.08 1.20
N ARG A 26 3.88 -17.63 2.02
CA ARG A 26 3.74 -17.57 3.47
C ARG A 26 2.54 -16.67 3.77
N GLY A 27 1.39 -17.27 4.09
CA GLY A 27 0.19 -16.55 4.49
C GLY A 27 0.43 -15.78 5.78
N ALA A 28 -0.32 -14.71 5.98
CA ALA A 28 -0.32 -13.98 7.24
C ALA A 28 -0.49 -14.96 8.42
N PRO A 29 0.16 -14.73 9.58
CA PRO A 29 0.09 -15.62 10.73
C PRO A 29 -1.36 -15.86 11.14
N ALA A 30 -1.68 -17.10 11.52
CA ALA A 30 -3.01 -17.47 11.99
C ALA A 30 -3.40 -16.69 13.25
N PRO A 31 -4.67 -16.28 13.42
CA PRO A 31 -5.09 -15.49 14.58
C PRO A 31 -4.86 -16.26 15.87
N ALA A 32 -4.08 -15.72 16.77
CA ALA A 32 -3.99 -16.17 18.15
C ALA A 32 -5.38 -15.97 18.82
N GLY A 33 -5.75 -16.90 19.72
CA GLY A 33 -7.07 -17.00 20.32
C GLY A 33 -7.63 -15.65 20.82
N ARG A 34 -8.96 -15.56 20.86
CA ARG A 34 -9.79 -14.40 21.23
C ARG A 34 -9.54 -13.94 22.67
N GLY A 35 -8.38 -13.34 22.93
CA GLY A 35 -8.14 -12.51 24.09
C GLY A 35 -8.69 -11.10 23.85
N GLN A 36 -9.06 -10.43 24.93
CA GLN A 36 -9.46 -9.02 24.87
C GLN A 36 -8.34 -8.21 24.22
N GLN A 37 -8.64 -7.48 23.13
CA GLN A 37 -7.62 -6.68 22.44
C GLN A 37 -7.06 -5.61 23.40
N PRO A 38 -5.72 -5.42 23.42
CA PRO A 38 -5.15 -4.41 24.31
C PRO A 38 -5.63 -3.01 23.95
N THR A 39 -5.85 -2.19 24.99
CA THR A 39 -6.14 -0.75 24.89
C THR A 39 -4.91 0.11 25.14
N ASP A 40 -3.78 -0.52 25.52
CA ASP A 40 -2.50 0.16 25.68
C ASP A 40 -1.98 0.61 24.30
N LEU A 41 -1.83 1.93 24.14
CA LEU A 41 -1.39 2.51 22.87
C LEU A 41 -0.03 1.98 22.40
N LYS A 42 0.95 1.86 23.32
CA LYS A 42 2.30 1.37 22.95
C LYS A 42 2.22 -0.06 22.46
N ARG A 43 1.41 -0.88 23.12
CA ARG A 43 1.21 -2.28 22.71
C ARG A 43 0.52 -2.37 21.36
N VAL A 44 -0.53 -1.57 21.10
CA VAL A 44 -1.24 -1.56 19.81
C VAL A 44 -0.32 -1.10 18.68
N ILE A 45 0.49 -0.07 18.89
CA ILE A 45 1.46 0.39 17.90
C ILE A 45 2.50 -0.69 17.60
N PHE A 46 3.03 -1.31 18.66
CA PHE A 46 3.98 -2.42 18.51
C PHE A 46 3.38 -3.57 17.69
N GLU A 47 2.19 -4.07 18.04
CA GLU A 47 1.52 -5.14 17.32
C GLU A 47 1.24 -4.78 15.85
N MET A 48 0.85 -3.54 15.59
CA MET A 48 0.64 -3.06 14.22
C MET A 48 1.94 -3.07 13.41
N GLN A 49 3.03 -2.56 13.98
CA GLN A 49 4.34 -2.54 13.32
C GLN A 49 4.91 -3.94 13.11
N ASP A 50 4.75 -4.82 14.11
CA ASP A 50 5.20 -6.21 14.02
C ASP A 50 4.41 -6.98 12.96
N SER A 51 3.08 -6.88 12.96
CA SER A 51 2.21 -7.51 11.96
C SER A 51 2.46 -7.03 10.53
N LEU A 52 2.88 -5.77 10.36
CA LEU A 52 3.32 -5.24 9.06
C LEU A 52 4.74 -5.69 8.68
N GLY A 53 5.45 -6.37 9.58
CA GLY A 53 6.83 -6.78 9.37
C GLY A 53 7.82 -5.61 9.38
N MET A 54 7.51 -4.53 10.10
CA MET A 54 8.38 -3.34 10.15
C MET A 54 9.55 -3.48 11.12
N LEU A 55 9.37 -4.26 12.20
CA LEU A 55 10.32 -4.35 13.29
C LEU A 55 11.46 -5.31 12.97
N ARG A 56 12.68 -4.89 13.25
CA ARG A 56 13.91 -5.68 13.00
C ARG A 56 14.93 -5.50 14.12
N GLY A 57 15.84 -6.49 14.17
CA GLY A 57 16.92 -6.50 15.15
C GLY A 57 16.45 -6.87 16.57
N LEU A 58 17.40 -6.95 17.49
CA LEU A 58 17.13 -7.29 18.89
C LEU A 58 16.30 -6.22 19.60
N GLN A 59 16.41 -4.97 19.19
CA GLN A 59 15.66 -3.84 19.74
C GLN A 59 14.26 -3.70 19.15
N GLN A 60 13.92 -4.50 18.12
CA GLN A 60 12.64 -4.44 17.41
C GLN A 60 12.32 -3.03 16.92
N GLU A 61 13.28 -2.40 16.24
CA GLU A 61 13.12 -1.06 15.69
C GLU A 61 12.51 -1.08 14.29
N ASP A 62 11.77 -0.02 13.96
CA ASP A 62 11.24 0.19 12.61
C ASP A 62 12.36 0.31 11.58
N SER A 63 12.43 -0.66 10.71
CA SER A 63 13.45 -0.78 9.67
C SER A 63 12.99 -0.37 8.27
N VAL A 64 11.69 -0.09 8.07
CA VAL A 64 11.15 0.23 6.75
C VAL A 64 11.31 1.73 6.47
N ARG A 65 12.29 2.07 5.65
CA ARG A 65 12.59 3.45 5.23
C ARG A 65 11.95 3.81 3.91
N ARG A 66 11.83 2.83 3.01
CA ARG A 66 11.29 3.00 1.65
C ARG A 66 10.49 1.79 1.26
N ILE A 67 9.50 1.98 0.43
CA ILE A 67 8.74 0.88 -0.16
C ILE A 67 8.32 1.23 -1.57
N GLU A 68 8.31 0.23 -2.43
CA GLU A 68 7.68 0.28 -3.74
C GLU A 68 6.71 -0.88 -3.86
N TYR A 69 5.61 -0.66 -4.54
CA TYR A 69 4.71 -1.73 -4.93
C TYR A 69 4.08 -1.42 -6.28
N TRP A 70 3.74 -2.45 -7.04
CA TRP A 70 3.21 -2.31 -8.39
C TRP A 70 2.28 -3.45 -8.76
N GLY A 71 1.55 -3.24 -9.85
CA GLY A 71 0.65 -4.22 -10.43
C GLY A 71 0.16 -3.81 -11.81
N SER A 72 -0.56 -4.73 -12.42
CA SER A 72 -1.16 -4.58 -13.74
C SER A 72 -2.68 -4.58 -13.73
N THR A 73 -3.29 -4.67 -12.56
CA THR A 73 -4.75 -4.71 -12.39
C THR A 73 -5.21 -3.60 -11.46
N GLY A 74 -6.21 -2.84 -11.91
CA GLY A 74 -6.80 -1.77 -11.10
C GLY A 74 -7.59 -0.78 -11.95
N ALA A 75 -8.02 0.31 -11.31
CA ALA A 75 -8.69 1.42 -11.96
C ALA A 75 -8.38 2.74 -11.23
N VAL A 76 -8.40 3.84 -11.96
CA VAL A 76 -8.24 5.19 -11.44
C VAL A 76 -9.36 6.09 -11.95
N ALA A 77 -9.84 7.01 -11.12
CA ALA A 77 -10.83 7.99 -11.55
C ALA A 77 -10.18 9.08 -12.41
N VAL A 78 -10.67 9.23 -13.63
CA VAL A 78 -10.32 10.28 -14.57
C VAL A 78 -11.60 11.02 -14.93
N GLN A 79 -11.67 12.31 -14.64
CA GLN A 79 -12.87 13.14 -14.87
C GLN A 79 -14.17 12.50 -14.30
N GLY A 80 -14.08 11.92 -13.09
CA GLY A 80 -15.20 11.30 -12.40
C GLY A 80 -15.61 9.89 -12.89
N ARG A 81 -14.88 9.30 -13.83
CA ARG A 81 -15.10 7.94 -14.33
C ARG A 81 -13.94 7.04 -13.97
N LEU A 82 -14.21 5.80 -13.53
CA LEU A 82 -13.17 4.80 -13.34
C LEU A 82 -12.68 4.30 -14.69
N VAL A 83 -11.37 4.42 -14.91
CA VAL A 83 -10.66 3.96 -16.11
C VAL A 83 -9.73 2.81 -15.69
N PRO A 84 -9.75 1.67 -16.37
CA PRO A 84 -8.83 0.57 -16.08
C PRO A 84 -7.37 1.00 -16.19
N LEU A 85 -6.55 0.54 -15.25
CA LEU A 85 -5.10 0.69 -15.29
C LEU A 85 -4.48 -0.43 -16.14
N GLU A 86 -3.53 -0.08 -16.99
CA GLU A 86 -2.68 -1.03 -17.70
C GLU A 86 -1.53 -1.49 -16.80
N LYS A 87 -1.03 -0.56 -15.99
CA LYS A 87 -0.02 -0.80 -14.95
C LYS A 87 0.04 0.37 -13.99
N PHE A 88 0.53 0.10 -12.81
CA PHE A 88 0.88 1.15 -11.84
C PHE A 88 2.14 0.79 -11.09
N LYS A 89 2.83 1.81 -10.60
CA LYS A 89 3.90 1.70 -9.61
C LYS A 89 3.78 2.84 -8.60
N VAL A 90 3.82 2.48 -7.33
CA VAL A 90 3.86 3.43 -6.21
C VAL A 90 5.21 3.31 -5.54
N SER A 91 5.92 4.44 -5.40
CA SER A 91 7.22 4.49 -4.72
C SER A 91 7.14 5.49 -3.58
N ILE A 92 7.52 5.08 -2.37
CA ILE A 92 7.40 5.86 -1.15
C ILE A 92 8.74 5.89 -0.42
N ASN A 93 9.14 7.08 0.01
CA ASN A 93 10.26 7.30 0.91
C ASN A 93 9.74 7.93 2.20
N TYR A 94 9.82 7.20 3.30
CA TYR A 94 9.41 7.68 4.63
C TYR A 94 10.53 8.44 5.35
N ALA A 95 11.80 8.13 5.06
CA ALA A 95 12.94 8.81 5.68
C ALA A 95 13.08 10.27 5.22
N VAL A 96 12.73 10.53 3.96
CA VAL A 96 12.56 11.88 3.41
C VAL A 96 11.17 11.86 2.75
N PRO A 97 10.12 12.35 3.45
CA PRO A 97 8.75 12.16 3.00
C PRO A 97 8.54 12.50 1.53
N GLY A 98 8.29 11.48 0.74
CA GLY A 98 8.09 11.57 -0.70
C GLY A 98 7.29 10.41 -1.24
N LEU A 99 6.43 10.70 -2.21
CA LEU A 99 5.54 9.73 -2.86
C LEU A 99 5.54 10.00 -4.36
N ARG A 100 5.66 8.94 -5.16
CA ARG A 100 5.42 8.94 -6.59
C ARG A 100 4.37 7.91 -6.95
N PHE A 101 3.27 8.36 -7.53
CA PHE A 101 2.33 7.54 -8.25
C PHE A 101 2.66 7.58 -9.73
N ASP A 102 2.89 6.43 -10.34
CA ASP A 102 3.16 6.25 -11.77
C ASP A 102 2.08 5.33 -12.33
N LEU A 103 1.13 5.90 -13.03
CA LEU A 103 -0.07 5.25 -13.53
C LEU A 103 -0.06 5.24 -15.06
N THR A 104 -0.46 4.13 -15.68
CA THR A 104 -0.69 4.04 -17.13
C THR A 104 -2.11 3.55 -17.38
N TYR A 105 -2.87 4.32 -18.14
CA TYR A 105 -4.26 4.03 -18.53
C TYR A 105 -4.58 4.67 -19.87
N GLY A 106 -5.34 3.97 -20.72
CA GLY A 106 -5.74 4.48 -22.05
C GLY A 106 -4.55 4.89 -22.92
N GLY A 107 -3.42 4.18 -22.82
CA GLY A 107 -2.19 4.51 -23.52
C GLY A 107 -1.46 5.76 -23.00
N GLN A 108 -1.97 6.42 -21.97
CA GLN A 108 -1.37 7.61 -21.35
C GLN A 108 -0.68 7.25 -20.04
N ARG A 109 0.39 7.98 -19.72
CA ARG A 109 1.11 7.87 -18.45
C ARG A 109 0.92 9.14 -17.64
N ASP A 110 0.55 8.99 -16.37
CA ASP A 110 0.33 10.05 -15.39
C ASP A 110 1.24 9.79 -14.18
N VAL A 111 2.22 10.65 -14.00
CA VAL A 111 3.16 10.55 -12.88
C VAL A 111 2.95 11.73 -11.95
N ARG A 112 2.52 11.44 -10.72
CA ARG A 112 2.24 12.42 -9.66
C ARG A 112 3.25 12.26 -8.55
N VAL A 113 3.96 13.33 -8.21
CA VAL A 113 5.05 13.28 -7.24
C VAL A 113 4.85 14.34 -6.14
N VAL A 114 5.23 13.98 -4.92
CA VAL A 114 5.46 14.91 -3.82
C VAL A 114 6.81 14.58 -3.16
N ALA A 115 7.56 15.61 -2.79
CA ALA A 115 8.79 15.48 -2.00
C ALA A 115 8.90 16.68 -1.06
N GLY A 116 8.80 16.44 0.24
CA GLY A 116 8.73 17.49 1.24
C GLY A 116 7.63 18.51 0.92
N LYS A 117 7.99 19.76 0.73
CA LYS A 117 7.04 20.85 0.43
C LYS A 117 6.73 21.06 -1.06
N TYR A 118 7.21 20.21 -1.94
CA TYR A 118 7.04 20.34 -3.39
C TYR A 118 6.16 19.25 -3.97
N ALA A 119 5.28 19.63 -4.91
CA ALA A 119 4.51 18.66 -5.71
C ALA A 119 4.54 19.03 -7.19
N TRP A 120 4.62 18.00 -8.04
CA TRP A 120 4.65 18.18 -9.50
C TRP A 120 4.10 16.96 -10.22
N ASN A 121 3.76 17.14 -11.49
CA ASN A 121 3.43 16.05 -12.40
C ASN A 121 4.51 15.89 -13.45
N GLU A 122 4.70 14.65 -13.93
CA GLU A 122 5.59 14.29 -15.03
C GLU A 122 4.80 13.45 -16.05
N GLY A 123 5.12 13.56 -17.34
CA GLY A 123 4.61 12.64 -18.35
C GLY A 123 5.38 11.32 -18.38
N THR A 124 6.66 11.36 -17.97
CA THR A 124 7.55 10.20 -17.78
C THR A 124 8.43 10.46 -16.57
N PRO A 125 8.84 9.43 -15.80
CA PRO A 125 9.71 9.63 -14.65
C PRO A 125 11.01 10.33 -15.03
N GLY A 126 11.31 11.45 -14.33
CA GLY A 126 12.48 12.30 -14.61
C GLY A 126 12.35 13.17 -15.86
N GLY A 127 11.19 13.19 -16.49
CA GLY A 127 10.89 14.06 -17.63
C GLY A 127 10.56 15.50 -17.22
N PRO A 128 10.05 16.32 -18.16
CA PRO A 128 9.62 17.67 -17.86
C PRO A 128 8.56 17.69 -16.75
N ALA A 129 8.82 18.49 -15.71
CA ALA A 129 7.98 18.57 -14.53
C ALA A 129 7.06 19.80 -14.61
N THR A 130 5.77 19.60 -14.30
CA THR A 130 4.80 20.69 -14.14
C THR A 130 4.52 20.87 -12.64
N PRO A 131 4.87 22.04 -12.04
CA PRO A 131 4.60 22.31 -10.63
C PRO A 131 3.10 22.27 -10.32
N VAL A 132 2.73 21.66 -9.17
CA VAL A 132 1.35 21.63 -8.67
C VAL A 132 1.35 21.87 -7.16
N PRO A 133 1.74 23.08 -6.69
CA PRO A 133 1.96 23.33 -5.26
C PRO A 133 0.69 23.09 -4.41
N ALA A 134 -0.50 23.33 -4.95
CA ALA A 134 -1.77 23.04 -4.26
C ALA A 134 -1.95 21.55 -3.90
N ALA A 135 -1.25 20.63 -4.58
CA ALA A 135 -1.38 19.19 -4.34
C ALA A 135 -0.45 18.65 -3.23
N VAL A 136 0.43 19.46 -2.65
CA VAL A 136 1.42 19.01 -1.64
C VAL A 136 0.75 18.30 -0.48
N ASN A 137 -0.19 18.97 0.18
CA ASN A 137 -0.84 18.40 1.36
C ASN A 137 -1.65 17.15 1.05
N ASP A 138 -2.31 17.10 -0.13
CA ASP A 138 -3.08 15.93 -0.54
C ASP A 138 -2.21 14.72 -0.76
N ARG A 139 -1.08 14.90 -1.46
CA ARG A 139 -0.14 13.81 -1.75
C ARG A 139 0.65 13.37 -0.52
N LEU A 140 0.98 14.28 0.38
CA LEU A 140 1.56 13.91 1.68
C LEU A 140 0.56 13.13 2.53
N LEU A 141 -0.72 13.49 2.49
CA LEU A 141 -1.74 12.71 3.17
C LEU A 141 -1.86 11.31 2.55
N ASP A 142 -1.88 11.17 1.23
CA ASP A 142 -1.88 9.86 0.56
C ASP A 142 -0.67 8.99 0.98
N LEU A 143 0.51 9.59 1.20
CA LEU A 143 1.70 8.90 1.72
C LEU A 143 1.44 8.32 3.12
N TRP A 144 0.94 9.16 4.03
CA TRP A 144 0.73 8.78 5.43
C TRP A 144 -0.48 7.87 5.64
N LEU A 145 -1.43 7.84 4.71
CA LEU A 145 -2.57 6.92 4.75
C LEU A 145 -2.23 5.51 4.31
N THR A 146 -1.04 5.22 3.75
CA THR A 146 -0.60 3.84 3.48
C THR A 146 -0.42 3.04 4.76
N PRO A 147 -0.53 1.69 4.78
CA PRO A 147 -0.46 0.90 6.02
C PRO A 147 0.79 1.18 6.86
N ILE A 148 1.96 1.23 6.21
CA ILE A 148 3.23 1.56 6.89
C ILE A 148 3.26 3.03 7.31
N GLY A 149 2.75 3.93 6.48
CA GLY A 149 2.63 5.34 6.80
C GLY A 149 1.75 5.60 8.03
N LEU A 150 0.62 4.88 8.14
CA LEU A 150 -0.27 4.93 9.30
C LEU A 150 0.44 4.50 10.59
N ALA A 151 1.18 3.38 10.53
CA ALA A 151 1.91 2.88 11.69
C ALA A 151 2.98 3.88 12.17
N LYS A 152 3.72 4.50 11.24
CA LYS A 152 4.70 5.55 11.54
C LYS A 152 4.04 6.81 12.11
N ALA A 153 3.02 7.34 11.43
CA ALA A 153 2.35 8.56 11.85
C ALA A 153 1.66 8.38 13.22
N ALA A 154 1.03 7.24 13.46
CA ALA A 154 0.42 6.93 14.76
C ALA A 154 1.47 6.79 15.87
N ALA A 155 2.64 6.23 15.60
CA ALA A 155 3.74 6.11 16.56
C ALA A 155 4.36 7.47 16.93
N GLU A 156 4.49 8.37 15.95
CA GLU A 156 5.12 9.68 16.13
C GLU A 156 4.19 10.73 16.77
N SER A 157 2.88 10.59 16.57
CA SER A 157 1.93 11.59 17.05
C SER A 157 1.60 11.45 18.54
N ALA A 158 1.96 12.44 19.36
CA ALA A 158 1.59 12.50 20.78
C ALA A 158 0.05 12.58 20.99
N ALA A 159 -0.71 12.94 19.97
CA ALA A 159 -2.17 13.02 20.01
C ALA A 159 -2.85 11.69 19.66
N THR A 160 -2.08 10.63 19.37
CA THR A 160 -2.65 9.30 19.06
C THR A 160 -3.43 8.75 20.24
N ARG A 161 -4.61 8.22 19.96
CA ARG A 161 -5.49 7.54 20.91
C ARG A 161 -5.90 6.18 20.36
N VAL A 162 -6.10 5.22 21.24
CA VAL A 162 -6.65 3.90 20.95
C VAL A 162 -7.98 3.73 21.64
N THR A 163 -8.97 3.22 20.93
CA THR A 163 -10.30 2.86 21.43
C THR A 163 -10.70 1.50 20.92
N ILE A 164 -11.70 0.90 21.55
CA ILE A 164 -12.36 -0.31 21.03
C ILE A 164 -13.76 0.11 20.60
N GLU A 165 -14.04 -0.02 19.31
CA GLU A 165 -15.35 0.26 18.72
C GLU A 165 -15.92 -1.02 18.08
N SER A 166 -17.09 -1.44 18.51
CA SER A 166 -17.72 -2.68 18.02
C SER A 166 -16.79 -3.90 18.01
N GLY A 167 -15.92 -4.00 19.05
CA GLY A 167 -14.96 -5.09 19.19
C GLY A 167 -13.72 -5.00 18.28
N ARG A 168 -13.51 -3.86 17.63
CA ARG A 168 -12.33 -3.59 16.79
C ARG A 168 -11.42 -2.56 17.45
N THR A 169 -10.11 -2.75 17.32
CA THR A 169 -9.14 -1.72 17.72
C THR A 169 -9.17 -0.57 16.72
N VAL A 170 -9.31 0.63 17.23
CA VAL A 170 -9.36 1.86 16.44
C VAL A 170 -8.28 2.81 16.92
N LEU A 171 -7.46 3.31 16.00
CA LEU A 171 -6.51 4.37 16.22
C LEU A 171 -7.04 5.69 15.66
N THR A 172 -6.90 6.77 16.43
CA THR A 172 -7.20 8.13 15.95
C THR A 172 -6.00 9.03 16.19
N PHE A 173 -5.60 9.79 15.17
CA PHE A 173 -4.45 10.71 15.24
C PHE A 173 -4.52 11.75 14.12
N PRO A 174 -3.89 12.93 14.30
CA PRO A 174 -3.73 13.90 13.22
C PRO A 174 -2.47 13.60 12.40
N VAL A 175 -2.57 13.74 11.07
CA VAL A 175 -1.41 13.72 10.18
C VAL A 175 -1.68 14.55 8.92
N ALA A 176 -0.68 15.27 8.42
CA ALA A 176 -0.76 16.09 7.20
C ALA A 176 -2.01 17.01 7.13
N GLY A 177 -2.41 17.58 8.26
CA GLY A 177 -3.57 18.47 8.36
C GLY A 177 -4.93 17.77 8.31
N ALA A 178 -4.99 16.46 8.47
CA ALA A 178 -6.22 15.69 8.56
C ALA A 178 -6.35 14.97 9.91
N ALA A 179 -7.59 14.79 10.37
CA ALA A 179 -7.91 13.85 11.44
C ALA A 179 -8.09 12.46 10.82
N VAL A 180 -7.33 11.49 11.30
CA VAL A 180 -7.33 10.11 10.77
C VAL A 180 -7.92 9.16 11.79
N LYS A 181 -8.76 8.25 11.31
CA LYS A 181 -9.32 7.11 12.04
C LYS A 181 -8.95 5.84 11.29
N ALA A 182 -8.18 4.95 11.90
CA ALA A 182 -7.77 3.68 11.36
C ALA A 182 -8.38 2.53 12.17
N VAL A 183 -9.17 1.68 11.52
CA VAL A 183 -9.73 0.46 12.09
C VAL A 183 -8.79 -0.68 11.77
N LEU A 184 -8.36 -1.41 12.80
CA LEU A 184 -7.46 -2.55 12.68
C LEU A 184 -8.26 -3.86 12.72
N ASN A 185 -7.80 -4.86 11.96
CA ASN A 185 -8.33 -6.21 12.03
C ASN A 185 -7.79 -6.98 13.25
N ALA A 186 -8.14 -8.26 13.39
CA ALA A 186 -7.71 -9.09 14.51
C ALA A 186 -6.18 -9.34 14.58
N LEU A 187 -5.45 -9.06 13.49
CA LEU A 187 -3.99 -9.14 13.39
C LEU A 187 -3.33 -7.76 13.51
N TYR A 188 -4.05 -6.74 13.98
CA TYR A 188 -3.59 -5.35 14.06
C TYR A 188 -3.19 -4.71 12.71
N LEU A 189 -3.56 -5.32 11.57
CA LEU A 189 -3.35 -4.74 10.26
C LEU A 189 -4.47 -3.73 9.95
N PRO A 190 -4.18 -2.55 9.35
CA PRO A 190 -5.20 -1.61 8.92
C PRO A 190 -6.20 -2.28 7.96
N GLU A 191 -7.49 -2.17 8.25
CA GLU A 191 -8.57 -2.72 7.42
C GLU A 191 -9.35 -1.60 6.74
N ARG A 192 -9.66 -0.54 7.48
CA ARG A 192 -10.34 0.64 6.98
C ARG A 192 -9.74 1.90 7.59
N VAL A 193 -9.59 2.90 6.76
CA VAL A 193 -9.05 4.21 7.16
C VAL A 193 -10.00 5.29 6.68
N GLU A 194 -10.29 6.24 7.55
CA GLU A 194 -11.01 7.45 7.24
C GLU A 194 -10.12 8.65 7.57
N ALA A 195 -10.03 9.61 6.67
CA ALA A 195 -9.32 10.85 6.91
C ALA A 195 -10.25 12.03 6.57
N GLN A 196 -10.35 12.97 7.51
CA GLN A 196 -11.16 14.19 7.36
C GLN A 196 -10.27 15.41 7.46
N ARG A 197 -10.34 16.28 6.45
CA ARG A 197 -9.74 17.62 6.53
C ARG A 197 -10.74 18.61 7.05
N GLY A 198 -10.32 19.41 8.04
CA GLY A 198 -11.06 20.59 8.48
C GLY A 198 -10.93 21.70 7.42
N GLY A 199 -12.03 22.38 7.10
CA GLY A 199 -12.02 23.58 6.26
C GLY A 199 -13.26 23.69 5.36
N THR A 200 -13.65 24.94 5.06
CA THR A 200 -14.85 25.29 4.27
C THR A 200 -14.68 25.14 2.76
N THR A 201 -13.48 24.87 2.26
CA THR A 201 -13.19 24.72 0.83
C THR A 201 -12.57 23.35 0.55
N GLY A 202 -13.40 22.40 0.10
CA GLY A 202 -12.95 21.13 -0.46
C GLY A 202 -12.54 20.04 0.54
N GLY A 203 -12.84 20.19 1.84
CA GLY A 203 -12.62 19.18 2.86
C GLY A 203 -13.53 17.97 2.69
N GLY A 204 -13.17 17.05 1.80
CA GLY A 204 -13.89 15.79 1.62
C GLY A 204 -13.31 14.70 2.52
N THR A 205 -14.15 13.72 2.87
CA THR A 205 -13.71 12.49 3.52
C THR A 205 -12.97 11.62 2.51
N ILE A 206 -11.80 11.13 2.92
CA ILE A 206 -11.08 10.06 2.21
C ILE A 206 -11.34 8.77 2.98
N GLU A 207 -11.79 7.74 2.29
CA GLU A 207 -11.95 6.40 2.84
C GLU A 207 -11.05 5.46 2.07
N ILE A 208 -10.30 4.59 2.78
CA ILE A 208 -9.48 3.56 2.16
C ILE A 208 -9.78 2.23 2.82
N ALA A 209 -10.04 1.21 2.00
CA ALA A 209 -10.15 -0.17 2.42
C ALA A 209 -8.91 -0.94 1.98
N TYR A 210 -8.36 -1.74 2.90
CA TYR A 210 -7.22 -2.63 2.70
C TYR A 210 -7.63 -4.05 2.99
N SER A 211 -7.29 -4.98 2.09
CA SER A 211 -7.55 -6.41 2.29
C SER A 211 -6.45 -7.29 1.71
N ASP A 212 -6.51 -8.58 2.03
CA ASP A 212 -5.66 -9.63 1.46
C ASP A 212 -4.17 -9.36 1.67
N TYR A 213 -3.79 -9.07 2.93
CA TYR A 213 -2.41 -8.84 3.31
C TYR A 213 -1.52 -10.06 3.04
N ALA A 214 -0.40 -9.82 2.38
CA ALA A 214 0.59 -10.84 2.07
C ALA A 214 2.00 -10.22 2.04
N ASP A 215 3.01 -11.06 2.21
CA ASP A 215 4.36 -10.71 1.83
C ASP A 215 4.48 -10.78 0.31
N LEU A 216 4.70 -9.62 -0.30
CA LEU A 216 4.81 -9.44 -1.75
C LEU A 216 6.25 -9.14 -2.18
N ASN A 217 7.21 -9.19 -1.23
CA ASN A 217 8.62 -9.02 -1.50
C ASN A 217 9.24 -10.25 -2.16
N ASP A 218 10.44 -10.06 -2.71
CA ASP A 218 11.34 -11.14 -3.05
C ASP A 218 11.65 -11.99 -1.80
N VAL A 219 11.65 -13.31 -1.96
CA VAL A 219 11.90 -14.29 -0.88
C VAL A 219 13.26 -14.11 -0.16
N ALA A 220 14.20 -13.42 -0.79
CA ALA A 220 15.49 -13.09 -0.20
C ALA A 220 15.45 -11.84 0.71
N LYS A 221 14.32 -11.14 0.76
CA LYS A 221 14.14 -9.93 1.56
C LYS A 221 13.37 -10.21 2.84
N ALA A 222 13.42 -9.24 3.75
CA ALA A 222 12.63 -9.29 4.97
C ALA A 222 11.13 -9.27 4.67
N ASP A 223 10.37 -10.11 5.36
CA ASP A 223 8.92 -10.18 5.25
C ASP A 223 8.30 -8.83 5.64
N VAL A 224 7.66 -8.16 4.68
CA VAL A 224 6.88 -6.92 4.88
C VAL A 224 5.51 -7.15 4.25
N PHE A 225 4.48 -7.08 5.08
CA PHE A 225 3.12 -7.40 4.65
C PHE A 225 2.42 -6.14 4.11
N LEU A 226 1.94 -6.25 2.88
CA LEU A 226 1.14 -5.23 2.21
C LEU A 226 -0.22 -5.79 1.79
N PRO A 227 -1.26 -4.94 1.71
CA PRO A 227 -2.53 -5.37 1.16
C PRO A 227 -2.40 -5.62 -0.34
N ARG A 228 -2.91 -6.74 -0.81
CA ARG A 228 -3.08 -6.99 -2.26
C ARG A 228 -4.16 -6.11 -2.84
N ARG A 229 -5.18 -5.78 -2.06
CA ARG A 229 -6.27 -4.92 -2.51
C ARG A 229 -6.28 -3.60 -1.77
N ILE A 230 -6.34 -2.51 -2.52
CA ILE A 230 -6.43 -1.13 -2.01
C ILE A 230 -7.57 -0.44 -2.75
N VAL A 231 -8.60 -0.01 -2.03
CA VAL A 231 -9.71 0.76 -2.61
C VAL A 231 -9.81 2.09 -1.90
N GLN A 232 -9.61 3.18 -2.63
CA GLN A 232 -9.75 4.55 -2.09
C GLN A 232 -11.02 5.20 -2.64
N LYS A 233 -11.74 5.88 -1.75
CA LYS A 233 -12.87 6.74 -2.09
C LYS A 233 -12.61 8.16 -1.61
N ARG A 234 -13.12 9.13 -2.36
CA ARG A 234 -13.15 10.55 -1.96
C ARG A 234 -14.56 11.08 -2.13
N GLY A 235 -15.15 11.60 -1.05
CA GLY A 235 -16.55 12.04 -1.07
C GLY A 235 -17.52 10.92 -1.48
N GLY A 236 -17.26 9.68 -1.07
CA GLY A 236 -18.07 8.49 -1.38
C GLY A 236 -17.81 7.88 -2.78
N ALA A 237 -17.17 8.58 -3.71
CA ALA A 237 -16.85 8.05 -5.03
C ALA A 237 -15.49 7.32 -5.03
N THR A 238 -15.41 6.15 -5.65
CA THR A 238 -14.14 5.43 -5.82
C THR A 238 -13.21 6.23 -6.73
N THR A 239 -12.01 6.53 -6.23
CA THR A 239 -10.99 7.28 -6.96
C THR A 239 -9.79 6.42 -7.36
N LEU A 240 -9.56 5.34 -6.62
CA LEU A 240 -8.47 4.41 -6.89
C LEU A 240 -8.88 3.02 -6.45
N ASP A 241 -8.53 2.02 -7.25
CA ASP A 241 -8.74 0.62 -6.98
C ASP A 241 -7.54 -0.15 -7.53
N LEU A 242 -6.72 -0.73 -6.65
CA LEU A 242 -5.48 -1.37 -7.02
C LEU A 242 -5.44 -2.82 -6.56
N THR A 243 -4.89 -3.68 -7.41
CA THR A 243 -4.42 -5.02 -7.03
C THR A 243 -2.91 -5.04 -7.11
N VAL A 244 -2.26 -5.19 -5.95
CA VAL A 244 -0.79 -5.20 -5.83
C VAL A 244 -0.27 -6.60 -6.11
N ASP A 245 0.62 -6.71 -7.08
CA ASP A 245 1.22 -7.99 -7.48
C ASP A 245 2.54 -8.23 -6.74
N THR A 246 3.36 -7.19 -6.61
CA THR A 246 4.73 -7.29 -6.09
C THR A 246 5.11 -6.05 -5.30
N SER A 247 6.03 -6.20 -4.36
CA SER A 247 6.64 -5.10 -3.62
C SER A 247 8.16 -5.20 -3.53
N ASN A 248 8.79 -4.10 -3.13
CA ASN A 248 10.23 -4.04 -2.89
C ASN A 248 10.51 -3.09 -1.72
N THR A 249 11.08 -3.62 -0.65
CA THR A 249 11.36 -2.88 0.58
C THR A 249 12.79 -2.37 0.59
N ASN A 250 12.97 -1.13 1.06
CA ASN A 250 14.27 -0.47 1.27
C ASN A 250 15.16 -0.37 0.03
N ASN A 251 14.55 -0.26 -1.18
CA ASN A 251 15.30 0.05 -2.39
C ASN A 251 15.97 1.45 -2.23
N PRO A 252 17.32 1.54 -2.24
CA PRO A 252 18.03 2.82 -2.05
C PRO A 252 17.76 3.84 -3.15
N TYR A 253 17.32 3.39 -4.32
CA TYR A 253 17.03 4.24 -5.48
C TYR A 253 15.64 4.90 -5.43
N VAL A 254 14.85 4.63 -4.40
CA VAL A 254 13.58 5.35 -4.18
C VAL A 254 13.88 6.74 -3.62
N ILE A 255 14.18 7.65 -4.53
CA ILE A 255 14.41 9.07 -4.29
C ILE A 255 13.54 9.91 -5.23
N MET A 256 13.14 11.08 -4.79
CA MET A 256 12.35 12.05 -5.57
C MET A 256 13.09 13.38 -5.61
N PRO A 257 14.15 13.52 -6.47
CA PRO A 257 14.83 14.78 -6.60
C PRO A 257 13.90 15.85 -7.16
N VAL A 258 13.82 17.00 -6.48
CA VAL A 258 12.93 18.08 -6.89
C VAL A 258 13.51 18.79 -8.12
N PRO A 259 12.77 18.87 -9.23
CA PRO A 259 13.25 19.57 -10.44
C PRO A 259 13.45 21.07 -10.20
N ALA A 260 14.45 21.67 -10.85
CA ALA A 260 14.82 23.07 -10.65
C ALA A 260 13.68 24.05 -10.96
N ASN A 261 12.85 23.76 -11.96
CA ASN A 261 11.69 24.59 -12.30
C ASN A 261 10.58 24.51 -11.23
N VAL A 262 10.41 23.36 -10.56
CA VAL A 262 9.46 23.19 -9.44
C VAL A 262 9.91 24.00 -8.23
N MET A 263 11.21 23.99 -7.91
CA MET A 263 11.77 24.81 -6.82
C MET A 263 11.62 26.32 -7.07
N LYS A 264 11.67 26.76 -8.34
CA LYS A 264 11.51 28.18 -8.71
C LYS A 264 10.06 28.65 -8.67
N ALA A 265 9.10 27.78 -8.93
CA ALA A 265 7.68 28.13 -8.96
C ALA A 265 7.08 28.44 -7.56
N GLU A 266 7.83 28.19 -6.49
CA GLU A 266 7.41 28.44 -5.10
C GLU A 266 8.00 29.76 -4.52
N ARG A 267 8.80 30.48 -5.31
CA ARG A 267 9.34 31.81 -4.96
C ARG A 267 8.45 32.93 -5.48
#